data_b3e2dfb413e05205f8a04a6469414983
#
_entry.id   b3e2dfb413e05205f8a04a6469414983
#
_cell.length_a   1.000
_cell.length_b   1.000
_cell.length_c   1.000
_cell.angle_alpha   90.00
_cell.angle_beta   90.00
_cell.angle_gamma   90.00
#
_symmetry.space_group_name_H-M   'P 1'
#
loop_
_entity.id
_entity.type
_entity.pdbx_description
1 polymer ?
#
loop_
_entity_poly.entity_id
_entity_poly.type
_entity_poly.pdbx_seq_one_letter_code
_entity_poly.pdbx_strand_id
1 'polypeptide(L)'
;KDELSINGDLSYLNLDWKPIPIIPKFLDIVVNGIAAKDYDIKAYAQDPVSIKTRTDYASYLMSDMINKDYLDVFDKELGLKVGASDRQSNELPNNVQELEVYMQLDYKQSVEIAEEEAINTVLALNKYQLTKKRVIEDITTIGIGGVKTSFNKANGVTIEYVDPANLVYSYTND
;
A
#
# COMPACT_ATOMS: atom_id res chain seq x y z
N LYS A 1 -15.37 1.55 48.08
CA LYS A 1 -14.64 1.89 49.33
C LYS A 1 -15.54 1.76 50.54
N ASP A 2 -16.81 2.17 50.38
CA ASP A 2 -17.79 2.13 51.50
C ASP A 2 -18.27 0.72 51.85
N GLU A 3 -18.38 -0.16 50.87
CA GLU A 3 -18.77 -1.57 51.12
C GLU A 3 -17.68 -2.38 51.85
N LEU A 4 -16.41 -2.04 51.65
CA LEU A 4 -15.27 -2.68 52.31
C LEU A 4 -15.03 -2.14 53.74
N SER A 5 -15.47 -0.91 54.03
CA SER A 5 -15.35 -0.29 55.34
C SER A 5 -16.36 -0.83 56.35
N ILE A 6 -17.44 -1.51 55.90
CA ILE A 6 -18.48 -2.10 56.76
C ILE A 6 -17.95 -3.28 57.57
N ASN A 7 -16.88 -3.95 57.12
CA ASN A 7 -16.35 -5.17 57.72
C ASN A 7 -15.00 -5.02 58.43
N GLY A 8 -14.54 -3.81 58.71
CA GLY A 8 -13.32 -3.58 59.48
C GLY A 8 -12.40 -2.51 58.91
N ASP A 9 -11.42 -2.09 59.67
CA ASP A 9 -10.39 -1.15 59.24
C ASP A 9 -9.39 -1.84 58.31
N LEU A 10 -9.46 -1.49 57.02
CA LEU A 10 -8.57 -1.99 55.96
C LEU A 10 -7.41 -1.02 55.66
N SER A 11 -7.18 -0.04 56.51
CA SER A 11 -6.12 0.96 56.32
C SER A 11 -4.72 0.35 56.25
N TYR A 12 -4.51 -0.83 56.85
CA TYR A 12 -3.24 -1.56 56.82
C TYR A 12 -2.93 -2.21 55.46
N LEU A 13 -3.92 -2.34 54.59
CA LEU A 13 -3.71 -2.97 53.26
C LEU A 13 -3.06 -2.04 52.25
N ASN A 14 -2.91 -0.74 52.54
CA ASN A 14 -2.31 0.27 51.69
C ASN A 14 -2.75 0.13 50.19
N LEU A 15 -4.02 -0.17 49.98
CA LEU A 15 -4.57 -0.35 48.64
C LEU A 15 -4.87 1.01 47.99
N ASP A 16 -4.28 1.25 46.85
CA ASP A 16 -4.64 2.41 46.00
C ASP A 16 -5.89 2.08 45.17
N TRP A 17 -7.03 2.66 45.59
CA TRP A 17 -8.34 2.49 44.95
C TRP A 17 -8.53 3.34 43.70
N LYS A 18 -7.48 3.92 43.13
CA LYS A 18 -7.57 4.66 41.89
C LYS A 18 -7.88 3.72 40.74
N PRO A 19 -8.82 4.09 39.86
CA PRO A 19 -9.12 3.30 38.69
C PRO A 19 -7.88 3.23 37.79
N ILE A 20 -7.48 2.02 37.41
CA ILE A 20 -6.37 1.81 36.48
C ILE A 20 -6.94 1.94 35.07
N PRO A 21 -6.51 2.93 34.25
CA PRO A 21 -6.99 3.08 32.88
C PRO A 21 -6.36 2.01 31.97
N ILE A 22 -6.98 0.84 31.91
CA ILE A 22 -6.48 -0.28 31.11
C ILE A 22 -6.87 -0.11 29.63
N ILE A 23 -8.11 0.35 29.36
CA ILE A 23 -8.67 0.48 28.00
C ILE A 23 -7.82 1.37 27.10
N PRO A 24 -7.37 2.58 27.50
CA PRO A 24 -6.53 3.42 26.66
C PRO A 24 -5.24 2.73 26.19
N LYS A 25 -4.61 1.92 27.05
CA LYS A 25 -3.39 1.18 26.68
C LYS A 25 -3.66 0.13 25.60
N PHE A 26 -4.78 -0.58 25.67
CA PHE A 26 -5.16 -1.52 24.63
C PHE A 26 -5.51 -0.82 23.31
N LEU A 27 -6.21 0.31 23.38
CA LEU A 27 -6.50 1.14 22.21
C LEU A 27 -5.20 1.62 21.54
N ASP A 28 -4.25 2.12 22.31
CA ASP A 28 -2.95 2.56 21.78
C ASP A 28 -2.20 1.42 21.08
N ILE A 29 -2.23 0.20 21.62
CA ILE A 29 -1.59 -0.97 21.02
C ILE A 29 -2.27 -1.30 19.69
N VAL A 30 -3.60 -1.33 19.64
CA VAL A 30 -4.37 -1.65 18.42
C VAL A 30 -4.17 -0.57 17.36
N VAL A 31 -4.33 0.69 17.72
CA VAL A 31 -4.18 1.84 16.80
C VAL A 31 -2.77 1.88 16.22
N ASN A 32 -1.75 1.76 17.06
CA ASN A 32 -0.37 1.76 16.60
C ASN A 32 -0.04 0.51 15.75
N GLY A 33 -0.58 -0.65 16.10
CA GLY A 33 -0.40 -1.88 15.33
C GLY A 33 -1.01 -1.81 13.93
N ILE A 34 -2.18 -1.19 13.77
CA ILE A 34 -2.81 -0.97 12.47
C ILE A 34 -2.11 0.16 11.70
N ALA A 35 -1.79 1.27 12.39
CA ALA A 35 -1.14 2.42 11.77
C ALA A 35 0.27 2.11 11.24
N ALA A 36 0.99 1.20 11.91
CA ALA A 36 2.32 0.76 11.51
C ALA A 36 2.35 -0.10 10.25
N LYS A 37 1.20 -0.64 9.79
CA LYS A 37 1.14 -1.37 8.53
C LYS A 37 1.37 -0.42 7.38
N ASP A 38 2.45 -0.68 6.63
CA ASP A 38 2.70 0.01 5.38
C ASP A 38 1.70 -0.43 4.31
N TYR A 39 1.50 0.44 3.36
CA TYR A 39 0.71 0.19 2.15
C TYR A 39 1.62 0.40 0.93
N ASP A 40 1.41 -0.43 -0.05
CA ASP A 40 2.05 -0.31 -1.36
C ASP A 40 1.03 0.23 -2.36
N ILE A 41 1.43 1.29 -3.08
CA ILE A 41 0.57 1.92 -4.08
C ILE A 41 1.01 1.41 -5.44
N LYS A 42 0.07 0.82 -6.17
CA LYS A 42 0.30 0.36 -7.54
C LYS A 42 -0.67 1.04 -8.47
N ALA A 43 -0.15 1.72 -9.47
CA ALA A 43 -0.92 2.32 -10.55
C ALA A 43 -0.88 1.42 -11.79
N TYR A 44 -1.99 1.33 -12.50
CA TYR A 44 -2.10 0.59 -13.75
C TYR A 44 -2.81 1.45 -14.79
N ALA A 45 -2.11 1.77 -15.86
CA ALA A 45 -2.69 2.52 -16.97
C ALA A 45 -3.67 1.64 -17.76
N GLN A 46 -4.90 2.12 -17.91
CA GLN A 46 -6.00 1.41 -18.60
C GLN A 46 -6.39 2.07 -19.92
N ASP A 47 -5.64 3.07 -20.36
CA ASP A 47 -5.89 3.71 -21.65
C ASP A 47 -5.46 2.79 -22.82
N PRO A 48 -6.11 2.87 -23.98
CA PRO A 48 -5.84 1.99 -25.12
C PRO A 48 -4.40 2.04 -25.62
N VAL A 49 -3.72 3.21 -25.49
CA VAL A 49 -2.34 3.39 -25.92
C VAL A 49 -1.39 2.62 -24.99
N SER A 50 -1.56 2.75 -23.68
CA SER A 50 -0.75 2.05 -22.70
C SER A 50 -0.95 0.53 -22.74
N ILE A 51 -2.20 0.07 -22.95
CA ILE A 51 -2.49 -1.35 -23.15
C ILE A 51 -1.79 -1.89 -24.39
N LYS A 52 -1.84 -1.14 -25.50
CA LYS A 52 -1.16 -1.53 -26.74
C LYS A 52 0.34 -1.60 -26.52
N THR A 53 0.93 -0.58 -25.92
CA THR A 53 2.38 -0.53 -25.63
C THR A 53 2.83 -1.71 -24.77
N ARG A 54 2.03 -2.09 -23.77
CA ARG A 54 2.28 -3.26 -22.93
C ARG A 54 2.24 -4.55 -23.74
N THR A 55 1.23 -4.69 -24.63
CA THR A 55 1.08 -5.88 -25.48
C THR A 55 2.20 -5.97 -26.50
N ASP A 56 2.57 -4.85 -27.12
CA ASP A 56 3.67 -4.79 -28.10
C ASP A 56 5.00 -5.16 -27.42
N TYR A 57 5.25 -4.70 -26.19
CA TYR A 57 6.44 -5.04 -25.43
C TYR A 57 6.47 -6.53 -25.04
N ALA A 58 5.35 -7.08 -24.60
CA ALA A 58 5.24 -8.52 -24.28
C ALA A 58 5.51 -9.37 -25.54
N SER A 59 4.96 -8.97 -26.68
CA SER A 59 5.19 -9.64 -27.96
C SER A 59 6.66 -9.55 -28.41
N TYR A 60 7.30 -8.42 -28.17
CA TYR A 60 8.73 -8.24 -28.43
C TYR A 60 9.58 -9.17 -27.58
N LEU A 61 9.33 -9.24 -26.26
CA LEU A 61 10.04 -10.15 -25.36
C LEU A 61 9.83 -11.62 -25.75
N MET A 62 8.61 -12.00 -26.11
CA MET A 62 8.29 -13.35 -26.57
C MET A 62 9.05 -13.70 -27.85
N SER A 63 9.11 -12.78 -28.81
CA SER A 63 9.91 -12.95 -30.04
C SER A 63 11.41 -13.07 -29.76
N ASP A 64 11.93 -12.28 -28.82
CA ASP A 64 13.34 -12.31 -28.41
C ASP A 64 13.70 -13.66 -27.73
N MET A 65 12.79 -14.19 -26.91
CA MET A 65 12.95 -15.53 -26.29
C MET A 65 13.01 -16.64 -27.34
N ILE A 66 12.07 -16.63 -28.30
CA ILE A 66 12.04 -17.62 -29.39
C ILE A 66 13.32 -17.54 -30.23
N ASN A 67 13.76 -16.33 -30.58
CA ASN A 67 14.98 -16.12 -31.33
C ASN A 67 16.22 -16.60 -30.57
N LYS A 68 16.28 -16.41 -29.25
CA LYS A 68 17.35 -16.89 -28.41
C LYS A 68 17.43 -18.43 -28.44
N ASP A 69 16.30 -19.10 -28.29
CA ASP A 69 16.24 -20.56 -28.35
C ASP A 69 16.71 -21.11 -29.70
N TYR A 70 16.33 -20.46 -30.80
CA TYR A 70 16.82 -20.82 -32.13
C TYR A 70 18.33 -20.59 -32.26
N LEU A 71 18.85 -19.47 -31.80
CA LEU A 71 20.27 -19.16 -31.86
C LEU A 71 21.11 -20.13 -31.00
N ASP A 72 20.61 -20.50 -29.83
CA ASP A 72 21.27 -21.48 -28.97
C ASP A 72 21.34 -22.87 -29.61
N VAL A 73 20.33 -23.27 -30.41
CA VAL A 73 20.35 -24.52 -31.20
C VAL A 73 21.37 -24.42 -32.31
N PHE A 74 21.43 -23.30 -33.05
CA PHE A 74 22.42 -23.06 -34.09
C PHE A 74 23.86 -23.06 -33.57
N ASP A 75 24.10 -22.41 -32.44
CA ASP A 75 25.40 -22.36 -31.78
C ASP A 75 25.90 -23.79 -31.39
N LYS A 76 24.99 -24.64 -30.94
CA LYS A 76 25.28 -26.01 -30.57
C LYS A 76 25.54 -26.91 -31.78
N GLU A 77 24.80 -26.73 -32.87
CA GLU A 77 24.93 -27.60 -34.07
C GLU A 77 26.06 -27.15 -35.01
N LEU A 78 26.30 -25.85 -35.14
CA LEU A 78 27.29 -25.30 -36.08
C LEU A 78 28.61 -24.89 -35.42
N GLY A 79 28.68 -24.88 -34.08
CA GLY A 79 29.87 -24.48 -33.32
C GLY A 79 30.27 -23.02 -33.52
N LEU A 80 29.37 -22.23 -34.04
CA LEU A 80 29.56 -20.79 -34.30
C LEU A 80 28.88 -20.02 -33.21
N LYS A 81 29.60 -19.20 -32.44
CA LYS A 81 29.01 -18.23 -31.49
C LYS A 81 28.42 -17.07 -32.23
N VAL A 82 27.26 -17.26 -32.84
CA VAL A 82 26.53 -16.20 -33.59
C VAL A 82 25.69 -15.33 -32.64
N GLY A 83 25.31 -15.87 -31.49
CA GLY A 83 24.41 -15.25 -30.52
C GLY A 83 25.09 -14.62 -29.31
N ALA A 84 26.26 -13.99 -29.48
CA ALA A 84 26.79 -13.13 -28.42
C ALA A 84 25.95 -11.86 -28.26
N SER A 85 24.66 -12.01 -27.89
CA SER A 85 23.89 -10.88 -27.41
C SER A 85 24.42 -10.52 -26.03
N ASP A 86 25.00 -9.36 -25.94
CA ASP A 86 25.57 -8.72 -24.75
C ASP A 86 24.46 -8.38 -23.69
N ARG A 87 23.38 -9.14 -23.71
CA ARG A 87 22.25 -9.03 -22.77
C ARG A 87 22.48 -9.97 -21.58
N GLN A 88 23.43 -9.57 -20.74
CA GLN A 88 23.52 -10.00 -19.36
C GLN A 88 22.39 -9.37 -18.54
N SER A 89 21.15 -9.71 -18.79
CA SER A 89 20.13 -9.43 -17.79
C SER A 89 19.55 -10.75 -17.27
N ASN A 90 20.07 -11.19 -16.14
CA ASN A 90 19.47 -12.21 -15.30
C ASN A 90 18.05 -11.82 -14.82
N GLU A 91 17.55 -10.68 -15.25
CA GLU A 91 16.27 -10.07 -14.85
C GLU A 91 15.17 -10.27 -15.90
N LEU A 92 15.50 -10.73 -17.10
CA LEU A 92 14.51 -10.96 -18.15
C LEU A 92 13.99 -12.42 -18.10
N PRO A 93 12.68 -12.62 -18.35
CA PRO A 93 12.07 -13.93 -18.31
C PRO A 93 12.67 -14.87 -19.36
N ASN A 94 12.85 -16.15 -19.00
CA ASN A 94 13.41 -17.18 -19.88
C ASN A 94 12.34 -18.09 -20.49
N ASN A 95 11.11 -18.06 -19.96
CA ASN A 95 10.02 -18.86 -20.49
C ASN A 95 8.68 -18.07 -20.44
N VAL A 96 7.67 -18.58 -21.14
CA VAL A 96 6.36 -17.92 -21.26
C VAL A 96 5.68 -17.73 -19.89
N GLN A 97 5.86 -18.65 -18.96
CA GLN A 97 5.26 -18.54 -17.62
C GLN A 97 5.94 -17.44 -16.79
N GLU A 98 7.25 -17.35 -16.87
CA GLU A 98 8.01 -16.26 -16.24
C GLU A 98 7.69 -14.91 -16.88
N LEU A 99 7.47 -14.87 -18.21
CA LEU A 99 7.06 -13.66 -18.91
C LEU A 99 5.71 -13.16 -18.40
N GLU A 100 4.74 -14.05 -18.19
CA GLU A 100 3.44 -13.67 -17.65
C GLU A 100 3.56 -13.07 -16.25
N VAL A 101 4.35 -13.72 -15.37
CA VAL A 101 4.61 -13.21 -14.02
C VAL A 101 5.34 -11.88 -14.06
N TYR A 102 6.37 -11.74 -14.89
CA TYR A 102 7.12 -10.49 -15.06
C TYR A 102 6.21 -9.34 -15.51
N MET A 103 5.35 -9.59 -16.52
CA MET A 103 4.42 -8.57 -17.02
C MET A 103 3.35 -8.16 -16.01
N GLN A 104 3.02 -9.03 -15.05
CA GLN A 104 2.05 -8.74 -14.00
C GLN A 104 2.66 -8.05 -12.77
N LEU A 105 3.88 -8.41 -12.39
CA LEU A 105 4.48 -7.99 -11.12
C LEU A 105 5.57 -6.94 -11.28
N ASP A 106 6.44 -7.10 -12.28
CA ASP A 106 7.67 -6.32 -12.37
C ASP A 106 7.62 -5.24 -13.47
N TYR A 107 6.92 -5.53 -14.59
CA TYR A 107 6.83 -4.57 -15.68
C TYR A 107 5.94 -3.39 -15.33
N LYS A 108 6.52 -2.19 -15.38
CA LYS A 108 5.81 -0.92 -15.21
C LYS A 108 6.16 0.03 -16.35
N GLN A 109 5.14 0.74 -16.81
CA GLN A 109 5.33 1.82 -17.76
C GLN A 109 5.76 3.10 -17.03
N SER A 110 6.46 3.98 -17.74
CA SER A 110 6.91 5.26 -17.18
C SER A 110 5.76 6.12 -16.64
N VAL A 111 4.58 6.03 -17.26
CA VAL A 111 3.35 6.72 -16.81
C VAL A 111 2.89 6.16 -15.46
N GLU A 112 2.86 4.85 -15.30
CA GLU A 112 2.47 4.18 -14.05
C GLU A 112 3.42 4.52 -12.90
N ILE A 113 4.73 4.53 -13.19
CA ILE A 113 5.76 4.94 -12.22
C ILE A 113 5.56 6.42 -11.80
N ALA A 114 5.29 7.29 -12.78
CA ALA A 114 5.05 8.71 -12.50
C ALA A 114 3.77 8.94 -11.66
N GLU A 115 2.71 8.16 -11.92
CA GLU A 115 1.47 8.21 -11.13
C GLU A 115 1.70 7.73 -9.70
N GLU A 116 2.41 6.63 -9.51
CA GLU A 116 2.76 6.12 -8.16
C GLU A 116 3.57 7.16 -7.38
N GLU A 117 4.58 7.76 -8.01
CA GLU A 117 5.41 8.80 -7.39
C GLU A 117 4.62 10.06 -7.07
N ALA A 118 3.71 10.47 -7.98
CA ALA A 118 2.83 11.61 -7.74
C ALA A 118 1.91 11.38 -6.54
N ILE A 119 1.30 10.21 -6.41
CA ILE A 119 0.45 9.86 -5.27
C ILE A 119 1.28 9.83 -3.97
N ASN A 120 2.45 9.19 -3.98
CA ASN A 120 3.34 9.14 -2.83
C ASN A 120 3.77 10.54 -2.38
N THR A 121 4.07 11.42 -3.33
CA THR A 121 4.42 12.82 -3.06
C THR A 121 3.25 13.57 -2.42
N VAL A 122 2.04 13.42 -2.95
CA VAL A 122 0.83 14.04 -2.37
C VAL A 122 0.60 13.55 -0.95
N LEU A 123 0.72 12.26 -0.68
CA LEU A 123 0.56 11.69 0.65
C LEU A 123 1.63 12.20 1.64
N ALA A 124 2.88 12.31 1.18
CA ALA A 124 3.98 12.83 1.99
C ALA A 124 3.80 14.31 2.33
N LEU A 125 3.44 15.16 1.35
CA LEU A 125 3.19 16.58 1.55
C LEU A 125 2.05 16.83 2.53
N ASN A 126 0.99 16.02 2.48
CA ASN A 126 -0.16 16.12 3.38
C ASN A 126 0.07 15.42 4.74
N LYS A 127 1.26 14.87 5.00
CA LYS A 127 1.56 14.12 6.24
C LYS A 127 0.47 13.07 6.53
N TYR A 128 0.07 12.34 5.49
CA TYR A 128 -1.03 11.39 5.53
C TYR A 128 -0.95 10.36 6.66
N GLN A 129 0.26 9.98 7.09
CA GLN A 129 0.47 9.05 8.21
C GLN A 129 -0.17 9.56 9.53
N LEU A 130 -0.13 10.87 9.78
CA LEU A 130 -0.77 11.46 10.96
C LEU A 130 -2.29 11.44 10.84
N THR A 131 -2.81 11.78 9.65
CA THR A 131 -4.24 11.71 9.35
C THR A 131 -4.75 10.28 9.46
N LYS A 132 -4.03 9.32 8.87
CA LYS A 132 -4.33 7.88 8.96
C LYS A 132 -4.43 7.42 10.41
N LYS A 133 -3.48 7.79 11.27
CA LYS A 133 -3.48 7.40 12.69
C LYS A 133 -4.72 7.94 13.41
N ARG A 134 -5.07 9.21 13.22
CA ARG A 134 -6.27 9.82 13.83
C ARG A 134 -7.55 9.14 13.38
N VAL A 135 -7.69 8.89 12.08
CA VAL A 135 -8.85 8.20 11.52
C VAL A 135 -8.99 6.77 12.10
N ILE A 136 -7.88 6.06 12.23
CA ILE A 136 -7.89 4.72 12.83
C ILE A 136 -8.30 4.78 14.31
N GLU A 137 -7.84 5.78 15.06
CA GLU A 137 -8.23 6.02 16.45
C GLU A 137 -9.74 6.27 16.57
N ASP A 138 -10.31 7.12 15.71
CA ASP A 138 -11.74 7.41 15.68
C ASP A 138 -12.56 6.17 15.32
N ILE A 139 -12.15 5.42 14.29
CA ILE A 139 -12.82 4.18 13.91
C ILE A 139 -12.78 3.16 15.04
N THR A 140 -11.67 3.06 15.76
CA THR A 140 -11.50 2.10 16.86
C THR A 140 -12.33 2.50 18.09
N THR A 141 -12.50 3.80 18.35
CA THR A 141 -13.22 4.32 19.53
C THR A 141 -14.70 4.53 19.30
N ILE A 142 -15.07 5.14 18.18
CA ILE A 142 -16.42 5.60 17.87
C ILE A 142 -17.08 4.76 16.78
N GLY A 143 -16.27 4.09 15.94
CA GLY A 143 -16.74 3.31 14.79
C GLY A 143 -16.87 4.13 13.50
N ILE A 144 -16.59 5.44 13.54
CA ILE A 144 -16.72 6.34 12.39
C ILE A 144 -15.45 7.17 12.27
N GLY A 145 -14.93 7.31 11.06
CA GLY A 145 -13.80 8.17 10.76
C GLY A 145 -13.93 8.75 9.36
N GLY A 146 -13.43 9.96 9.13
CA GLY A 146 -13.58 10.68 7.88
C GLY A 146 -12.30 11.36 7.41
N VAL A 147 -12.12 11.37 6.09
CA VAL A 147 -11.06 12.12 5.40
C VAL A 147 -11.73 12.93 4.29
N LYS A 148 -11.34 14.18 4.16
CA LYS A 148 -11.77 15.06 3.08
C LYS A 148 -10.60 15.31 2.13
N THR A 149 -10.80 15.03 0.86
CA THR A 149 -9.85 15.42 -0.19
C THR A 149 -10.39 16.63 -0.94
N SER A 150 -9.53 17.61 -1.19
CA SER A 150 -9.87 18.78 -1.97
C SER A 150 -8.71 19.17 -2.89
N PHE A 151 -9.04 19.84 -3.99
CA PHE A 151 -8.05 20.34 -4.94
C PHE A 151 -8.12 21.86 -5.01
N ASN A 152 -6.97 22.49 -4.84
CA ASN A 152 -6.81 23.94 -5.01
C ASN A 152 -5.60 24.19 -5.94
N LYS A 153 -5.77 25.11 -6.90
CA LYS A 153 -4.68 25.48 -7.84
C LYS A 153 -3.42 26.02 -7.14
N ALA A 154 -3.56 26.59 -5.95
CA ALA A 154 -2.42 27.14 -5.20
C ALA A 154 -1.65 26.07 -4.43
N ASN A 155 -2.36 25.11 -3.82
CA ASN A 155 -1.80 24.13 -2.89
C ASN A 155 -1.81 22.69 -3.45
N GLY A 156 -2.40 22.50 -4.63
CA GLY A 156 -2.57 21.16 -5.21
C GLY A 156 -3.65 20.35 -4.50
N VAL A 157 -3.42 19.05 -4.36
CA VAL A 157 -4.32 18.13 -3.66
C VAL A 157 -4.04 18.20 -2.16
N THR A 158 -5.07 18.49 -1.37
CA THR A 158 -5.01 18.50 0.09
C THR A 158 -5.85 17.37 0.66
N ILE A 159 -5.31 16.71 1.70
CA ILE A 159 -5.96 15.61 2.43
C ILE A 159 -6.09 16.06 3.88
N GLU A 160 -7.32 16.27 4.32
CA GLU A 160 -7.62 16.80 5.64
C GLU A 160 -8.40 15.77 6.47
N TYR A 161 -8.07 15.71 7.74
CA TYR A 161 -8.83 14.95 8.72
C TYR A 161 -10.18 15.64 8.96
N VAL A 162 -11.25 14.86 9.03
CA VAL A 162 -12.59 15.36 9.39
C VAL A 162 -12.97 14.77 10.75
N ASP A 163 -13.25 15.66 11.69
CA ASP A 163 -13.74 15.26 13.01
C ASP A 163 -15.11 14.56 12.87
N PRO A 164 -15.29 13.35 13.43
CA PRO A 164 -16.55 12.62 13.40
C PRO A 164 -17.75 13.43 13.89
N ALA A 165 -17.56 14.38 14.81
CA ALA A 165 -18.62 15.27 15.29
C ALA A 165 -19.19 16.19 14.19
N ASN A 166 -18.43 16.47 13.15
CA ASN A 166 -18.81 17.30 12.01
C ASN A 166 -19.28 16.47 10.79
N LEU A 167 -19.35 15.14 10.93
CA LEU A 167 -19.66 14.23 9.85
C LEU A 167 -21.17 13.95 9.83
N VAL A 168 -21.85 14.43 8.79
CA VAL A 168 -23.26 14.14 8.55
C VAL A 168 -23.36 13.17 7.39
N TYR A 169 -23.98 12.03 7.63
CA TYR A 169 -24.24 11.02 6.58
C TYR A 169 -25.73 10.73 6.49
N SER A 170 -26.19 10.48 5.28
CA SER A 170 -27.55 10.00 5.07
C SER A 170 -27.62 8.49 5.29
N TYR A 171 -28.57 8.04 6.09
CA TYR A 171 -28.86 6.63 6.24
C TYR A 171 -29.61 6.16 5.00
N THR A 172 -28.97 5.36 4.16
CA THR A 172 -29.63 4.67 3.06
C THR A 172 -29.89 3.23 3.51
N ASN A 173 -31.17 2.86 3.63
CA ASN A 173 -31.57 1.47 3.71
C ASN A 173 -31.52 0.92 2.28
N ASP A 174 -30.42 0.26 1.91
CA ASP A 174 -30.36 -0.66 0.77
C ASP A 174 -30.57 -2.09 1.25
#